data_b1761ead18ba43235c0980dd88020b23
#
_entry.id   b1761ead18ba43235c0980dd88020b23
#
_cell.length_a   1.000
_cell.length_b   1.000
_cell.length_c   1.000
_cell.angle_alpha   90.00
_cell.angle_beta   90.00
_cell.angle_gamma   90.00
#
_symmetry.space_group_name_H-M   'P 1'
#
loop_
_entity.id
_entity.type
_entity.pdbx_description
1 polymer ?
#
loop_
_entity_poly.entity_id
_entity_poly.type
_entity_poly.pdbx_seq_one_letter_code
_entity_poly.pdbx_strand_id
1 'polypeptide(L)' 'MTKLTLKNQVDDLLDQFRAFYAGKLQTTLATLRKSYDLLVLKVLALLQDADPALATAIASSREAIWGILADPKKFAAV' A
#
# COMPACT_ATOMS: atom_id res chain seq x y z
N MET A 1 -0.24 -6.30 -16.29
CA MET A 1 0.66 -5.90 -15.18
C MET A 1 1.49 -7.11 -14.74
N THR A 2 2.78 -6.98 -14.67
CA THR A 2 3.67 -8.04 -14.22
C THR A 2 3.92 -7.96 -12.72
N LYS A 3 4.43 -9.05 -12.12
CA LYS A 3 4.83 -9.04 -10.71
C LYS A 3 5.89 -7.98 -10.42
N LEU A 4 6.80 -7.75 -11.35
CA LEU A 4 7.84 -6.73 -11.20
C LEU A 4 7.25 -5.32 -11.17
N THR A 5 6.31 -5.02 -12.07
CA THR A 5 5.62 -3.72 -12.08
C THR A 5 4.86 -3.49 -10.78
N LEU A 6 4.19 -4.51 -10.27
CA LEU A 6 3.46 -4.44 -9.02
C LEU A 6 4.40 -4.17 -7.85
N LYS A 7 5.54 -4.88 -7.79
CA LYS A 7 6.55 -4.65 -6.77
C LYS A 7 7.05 -3.22 -6.78
N ASN A 8 7.33 -2.67 -7.98
CA ASN A 8 7.78 -1.29 -8.11
C ASN A 8 6.74 -0.29 -7.60
N GLN A 9 5.46 -0.53 -7.86
CA GLN A 9 4.37 0.32 -7.35
C GLN A 9 4.27 0.27 -5.82
N VAL A 10 4.46 -0.91 -5.22
CA VAL A 10 4.48 -1.05 -3.77
C VAL A 10 5.67 -0.30 -3.18
N ASP A 11 6.85 -0.47 -3.77
CA ASP A 11 8.06 0.22 -3.31
C ASP A 11 7.90 1.74 -3.40
N ASP A 12 7.32 2.25 -4.49
CA ASP A 12 7.05 3.67 -4.67
C ASP A 12 6.11 4.21 -3.58
N LEU A 13 5.07 3.47 -3.24
CA LEU A 13 4.14 3.88 -2.18
C LEU A 13 4.85 3.93 -0.83
N LEU A 14 5.66 2.92 -0.51
CA LEU A 14 6.43 2.90 0.73
C LEU A 14 7.42 4.07 0.79
N ASP A 15 8.06 4.41 -0.33
CA ASP A 15 8.97 5.55 -0.41
C ASP A 15 8.22 6.87 -0.18
N GLN A 16 7.00 7.00 -0.66
CA GLN A 16 6.16 8.17 -0.40
C GLN A 16 5.86 8.31 1.10
N PHE A 17 5.54 7.22 1.80
CA PHE A 17 5.34 7.24 3.23
C PHE A 17 6.61 7.62 3.98
N ARG A 18 7.76 7.07 3.60
CA ARG A 18 9.04 7.41 4.21
C ARG A 18 9.36 8.89 4.04
N ALA A 19 9.18 9.43 2.84
CA ALA A 19 9.42 10.84 2.55
C ALA A 19 8.45 11.74 3.32
N PHE A 20 7.18 11.32 3.43
CA PHE A 20 6.16 12.04 4.21
C PHE A 20 6.56 12.14 5.68
N TYR A 21 6.95 11.03 6.31
CA TYR A 21 7.34 11.02 7.72
C TYR A 21 8.68 11.69 7.97
N ALA A 22 9.55 11.77 6.96
CA ALA A 22 10.82 12.50 7.04
C ALA A 22 10.65 14.01 6.79
N GLY A 23 9.44 14.47 6.47
CA GLY A 23 9.18 15.89 6.18
C GLY A 23 9.67 16.35 4.82
N LYS A 24 10.03 15.41 3.92
CA LYS A 24 10.56 15.72 2.60
C LYS A 24 9.48 15.81 1.53
N LEU A 25 8.30 15.27 1.79
CA LEU A 25 7.19 15.26 0.84
C LEU A 25 6.01 16.04 1.43
N GLN A 26 5.60 17.09 0.73
CA GLN A 26 4.44 17.87 1.13
C GLN A 26 3.18 17.20 0.61
N THR A 27 2.56 16.38 1.45
CA THR A 27 1.33 15.68 1.14
C THR A 27 0.52 15.48 2.43
N THR A 28 -0.59 14.78 2.34
CA THR A 28 -1.43 14.44 3.48
C THR A 28 -1.68 12.94 3.52
N LEU A 29 -2.08 12.43 4.69
CA LEU A 29 -2.50 11.02 4.80
C LEU A 29 -3.69 10.71 3.90
N ALA A 30 -4.59 11.67 3.69
CA ALA A 30 -5.71 11.51 2.77
C ALA A 30 -5.25 11.24 1.33
N THR A 31 -4.23 11.96 0.86
CA THR A 31 -3.64 11.74 -0.45
C THR A 31 -2.94 10.38 -0.53
N LEU A 32 -2.18 10.02 0.50
CA LEU A 32 -1.53 8.71 0.58
C LEU A 32 -2.57 7.58 0.63
N ARG A 33 -3.70 7.79 1.31
CA ARG A 33 -4.80 6.83 1.34
C ARG A 33 -5.35 6.57 -0.05
N LYS A 34 -5.54 7.61 -0.86
CA LYS A 34 -5.99 7.45 -2.25
C LYS A 34 -5.02 6.60 -3.05
N SER A 35 -3.72 6.87 -2.95
CA SER A 35 -2.68 6.09 -3.62
C SER A 35 -2.69 4.64 -3.15
N TYR A 36 -2.83 4.41 -1.86
CA TYR A 36 -2.93 3.10 -1.25
C TYR A 36 -4.16 2.33 -1.77
N ASP A 37 -5.33 2.97 -1.76
CA ASP A 37 -6.57 2.35 -2.24
C ASP A 37 -6.46 1.95 -3.72
N LEU A 38 -5.91 2.81 -4.56
CA LEU A 38 -5.70 2.50 -5.98
C LEU A 38 -4.76 1.32 -6.16
N LEU A 39 -3.68 1.26 -5.39
CA LEU A 39 -2.75 0.13 -5.45
C LEU A 39 -3.43 -1.17 -5.00
N VAL A 40 -4.19 -1.13 -3.91
CA VAL A 40 -4.92 -2.31 -3.42
C VAL A 40 -5.90 -2.80 -4.47
N LEU A 41 -6.64 -1.91 -5.14
CA LEU A 41 -7.55 -2.30 -6.21
C LEU A 41 -6.84 -2.99 -7.37
N LYS A 42 -5.66 -2.50 -7.76
CA LYS A 42 -4.84 -3.13 -8.81
C LYS A 42 -4.35 -4.50 -8.40
N VAL A 43 -3.89 -4.63 -7.16
CA VAL A 43 -3.44 -5.92 -6.61
C VAL A 43 -4.58 -6.91 -6.58
N LEU A 44 -5.76 -6.51 -6.09
CA LEU A 44 -6.93 -7.38 -6.02
C LEU A 44 -7.38 -7.81 -7.41
N ALA A 45 -7.41 -6.91 -8.38
CA ALA A 45 -7.79 -7.24 -9.75
C ALA A 45 -6.86 -8.29 -10.35
N LEU A 46 -5.56 -8.17 -10.09
CA LEU A 46 -4.57 -9.13 -10.57
C LEU A 46 -4.72 -10.49 -9.88
N LEU A 47 -4.92 -10.48 -8.56
CA LEU A 47 -4.96 -11.70 -7.75
C LEU A 47 -6.28 -12.46 -7.87
N GLN A 48 -7.38 -11.81 -8.22
CA GLN A 48 -8.67 -12.48 -8.39
C GLN A 48 -8.60 -13.63 -9.40
N ASP A 49 -7.81 -13.47 -10.45
CA ASP A 49 -7.61 -14.50 -11.46
C ASP A 49 -6.49 -15.48 -11.09
N ALA A 50 -5.40 -14.97 -10.48
CA ALA A 50 -4.21 -15.76 -10.22
C ALA A 50 -4.26 -16.52 -8.87
N ASP A 51 -4.79 -15.88 -7.82
CA ASP A 51 -4.86 -16.46 -6.47
C ASP A 51 -6.02 -15.82 -5.69
N PRO A 52 -7.26 -16.33 -5.86
CA PRO A 52 -8.42 -15.77 -5.18
C PRO A 52 -8.33 -15.81 -3.65
N ALA A 53 -7.69 -16.82 -3.08
CA ALA A 53 -7.52 -16.95 -1.64
C ALA A 53 -6.64 -15.81 -1.09
N LEU A 54 -5.55 -15.48 -1.79
CA LEU A 54 -4.69 -14.37 -1.42
C LEU A 54 -5.40 -13.02 -1.60
N ALA A 55 -6.17 -12.88 -2.67
CA ALA A 55 -6.99 -11.67 -2.88
C ALA A 55 -7.94 -11.43 -1.71
N THR A 56 -8.62 -12.46 -1.23
CA THR A 56 -9.52 -12.38 -0.08
C THR A 56 -8.74 -12.00 1.19
N ALA A 57 -7.58 -12.60 1.41
CA ALA A 57 -6.75 -12.28 2.58
C ALA A 57 -6.31 -10.82 2.58
N ILE A 58 -5.88 -10.30 1.44
CA ILE A 58 -5.48 -8.89 1.30
C ILE A 58 -6.67 -7.96 1.53
N ALA A 59 -7.83 -8.27 0.94
CA ALA A 59 -9.04 -7.47 1.12
C ALA A 59 -9.45 -7.41 2.60
N SER A 60 -9.38 -8.54 3.31
CA SER A 60 -9.70 -8.62 4.73
C SER A 60 -8.70 -7.86 5.60
N SER A 61 -7.43 -7.78 5.18
CA SER A 61 -6.35 -7.12 5.93
C SER A 61 -6.15 -5.65 5.55
N ARG A 62 -6.90 -5.15 4.58
CA ARG A 62 -6.71 -3.82 4.01
C ARG A 62 -6.64 -2.70 5.06
N GLU A 63 -7.60 -2.66 5.97
CA GLU A 63 -7.64 -1.63 7.02
C GLU A 63 -6.55 -1.84 8.07
N ALA A 64 -6.22 -3.08 8.39
CA ALA A 64 -5.13 -3.39 9.30
C ALA A 64 -3.78 -2.93 8.74
N ILE A 65 -3.53 -3.17 7.46
CA ILE A 65 -2.32 -2.72 6.77
C ILE A 65 -2.26 -1.19 6.75
N TRP A 66 -3.38 -0.53 6.43
CA TRP A 66 -3.44 0.93 6.47
C TRP A 66 -3.12 1.48 7.84
N GLY A 67 -3.64 0.84 8.91
CA GLY A 67 -3.35 1.24 10.27
C GLY A 67 -1.87 1.21 10.61
N ILE A 68 -1.11 0.28 10.02
CA ILE A 68 0.34 0.22 10.18
C ILE A 68 1.02 1.36 9.39
N LEU A 69 0.62 1.57 8.15
CA LEU A 69 1.20 2.60 7.31
C LEU A 69 0.92 4.02 7.82
N ALA A 70 -0.27 4.25 8.36
CA ALA A 70 -0.71 5.55 8.86
C ALA A 70 -0.15 5.88 10.24
N ASP A 71 0.48 4.93 10.93
CA ASP A 71 1.08 5.14 12.24
C ASP A 71 2.60 5.20 12.09
N PRO A 72 3.24 6.37 12.35
CA PRO A 72 4.70 6.50 12.18
C PRO A 72 5.50 5.49 13.00
N LYS A 73 5.04 5.15 14.21
CA LYS A 73 5.73 4.21 15.08
C LYS A 73 5.65 2.79 14.55
N LYS A 74 4.48 2.37 14.08
CA LYS A 74 4.29 1.03 13.50
C LYS A 74 5.01 0.92 12.17
N PHE A 75 4.95 1.96 11.35
CA PHE A 75 5.64 2.00 10.06
C PHE A 75 7.15 1.88 10.24
N ALA A 76 7.72 2.56 11.23
CA ALA A 76 9.16 2.51 11.51
C ALA A 76 9.62 1.11 11.96
N ALA A 77 8.73 0.30 12.51
CA ALA A 77 9.02 -1.06 12.97
C ALA A 77 8.92 -2.12 11.86
N VAL A 78 8.46 -1.75 10.69
CA VAL A 78 8.28 -2.67 9.55
C VAL A 78 9.60 -2.98 8.83
#